data_cbe8e80b0e5cd706c6c8e92e22dca484
#
_entry.id   cbe8e80b0e5cd706c6c8e92e22dca484
#
_cell.length_a   1.000
_cell.length_b   1.000
_cell.length_c   1.000
_cell.angle_alpha   90.00
_cell.angle_beta   90.00
_cell.angle_gamma   90.00
#
_symmetry.space_group_name_H-M   'P 1'
#
loop_
_entity.id
_entity.type
_entity.pdbx_description
1 polymer ?
#
loop_
_entity_poly.entity_id
_entity_poly.type
_entity_poly.pdbx_seq_one_letter_code
_entity_poly.pdbx_strand_id
1 'polypeptide(L)'
;MKIKLFLLFLILCLLCGCRSQSQPQPVPEADFFGVTFVDDLGRTVTVRDPQRVACLLGSFAQVWQLAGGQVIATADDAWEDFGLELPEDAVNLGGTKHLSLELLLSAQPDFIIASTNTRQNVEMQETLESTGIPVAYFDVFDFEDYLWLLNICTDLTGRKDRYETYGTAVEQEILNVIAQSQLRLKEQSPPKVLFLRASASAVHVKNSEGVILGSILKDLGCINIADSDATLLENLSIERILEADPDFIFVVQQGDNAEGTKAYVHQFLEEHPAWSQLTAVKNNNVHFMEKRLFGLKPNHRWGQAYAIVEEILSNG
;
A
#
# COMPACT_ATOMS: atom_id res chain seq x y z
N MET A 1 -66.72 52.76 41.91
CA MET A 1 -66.68 51.79 40.78
C MET A 1 -65.57 52.04 39.73
N LYS A 2 -64.74 53.02 39.94
CA LYS A 2 -63.61 53.34 38.95
C LYS A 2 -62.22 52.82 39.37
N ILE A 3 -62.05 52.43 40.62
CA ILE A 3 -60.76 51.97 41.15
C ILE A 3 -60.47 50.45 40.86
N LYS A 4 -61.55 49.63 40.75
CA LYS A 4 -61.42 48.20 40.47
C LYS A 4 -61.09 47.91 39.00
N LEU A 5 -61.38 48.83 38.09
CA LEU A 5 -61.10 48.66 36.65
C LEU A 5 -59.64 48.97 36.31
N PHE A 6 -58.98 49.84 37.09
CA PHE A 6 -57.57 50.22 36.90
C PHE A 6 -56.60 49.11 37.38
N LEU A 7 -56.99 48.37 38.43
CA LEU A 7 -56.19 47.26 38.94
C LEU A 7 -56.22 46.05 38.02
N LEU A 8 -57.29 45.85 37.25
CA LEU A 8 -57.41 44.72 36.31
C LEU A 8 -56.56 44.95 35.04
N PHE A 9 -56.31 46.21 34.64
CA PHE A 9 -55.49 46.57 33.49
C PHE A 9 -53.99 46.48 33.79
N LEU A 10 -53.58 46.69 35.06
CA LEU A 10 -52.19 46.59 35.48
C LEU A 10 -51.71 45.13 35.61
N ILE A 11 -52.61 44.16 35.88
CA ILE A 11 -52.28 42.73 35.95
C ILE A 11 -52.15 42.12 34.55
N LEU A 12 -52.83 42.65 33.53
CA LEU A 12 -52.78 42.14 32.17
C LEU A 12 -51.48 42.51 31.43
N CYS A 13 -50.74 43.55 31.87
CA CYS A 13 -49.43 43.96 31.28
C CYS A 13 -48.26 43.16 31.84
N LEU A 14 -48.42 42.41 32.92
CA LEU A 14 -47.32 41.59 33.52
C LEU A 14 -47.23 40.16 32.95
N LEU A 15 -48.08 39.77 32.00
CA LEU A 15 -48.06 38.44 31.34
C LEU A 15 -47.50 38.47 29.94
N CYS A 16 -46.98 39.61 29.44
CA CYS A 16 -46.11 39.66 28.26
C CYS A 16 -44.70 39.14 28.66
N GLY A 17 -44.62 37.84 28.91
CA GLY A 17 -43.36 37.14 29.13
C GLY A 17 -42.47 37.35 27.91
N CYS A 18 -41.29 37.89 28.12
CA CYS A 18 -40.19 37.89 27.19
C CYS A 18 -39.98 36.46 26.70
N ARG A 19 -40.42 36.19 25.48
CA ARG A 19 -40.03 35.00 24.75
C ARG A 19 -38.56 35.24 24.36
N SER A 20 -37.62 34.83 25.23
CA SER A 20 -36.22 34.75 24.88
C SER A 20 -36.14 33.85 23.65
N GLN A 21 -35.91 34.44 22.48
CA GLN A 21 -35.35 33.72 21.37
C GLN A 21 -33.97 33.24 21.85
N SER A 22 -33.86 31.98 22.23
CA SER A 22 -32.59 31.31 22.33
C SER A 22 -31.96 31.38 20.94
N GLN A 23 -31.00 32.30 20.75
CA GLN A 23 -30.06 32.18 19.64
C GLN A 23 -29.48 30.77 19.68
N PRO A 24 -29.41 30.07 18.54
CA PRO A 24 -28.65 28.85 18.48
C PRO A 24 -27.24 29.19 18.98
N GLN A 25 -26.84 28.61 20.08
CA GLN A 25 -25.41 28.66 20.47
C GLN A 25 -24.64 28.05 19.30
N PRO A 26 -23.55 28.69 18.84
CA PRO A 26 -22.65 28.03 17.90
C PRO A 26 -22.26 26.70 18.55
N VAL A 27 -22.55 25.61 17.87
CA VAL A 27 -22.00 24.29 18.20
C VAL A 27 -20.48 24.54 18.27
N PRO A 28 -19.80 24.18 19.36
CA PRO A 28 -18.36 24.28 19.38
C PRO A 28 -17.86 23.57 18.13
N GLU A 29 -17.16 24.26 17.25
CA GLU A 29 -16.32 23.58 16.24
C GLU A 29 -15.52 22.56 17.04
N ALA A 30 -15.74 21.28 16.78
CA ALA A 30 -14.92 20.26 17.36
C ALA A 30 -13.49 20.64 16.99
N ASP A 31 -12.69 21.02 17.97
CA ASP A 31 -11.25 21.25 17.77
C ASP A 31 -10.69 19.97 17.15
N PHE A 32 -10.59 19.95 15.83
CA PHE A 32 -10.01 18.83 15.11
C PHE A 32 -8.50 18.90 15.37
N PHE A 33 -8.07 18.18 16.39
CA PHE A 33 -6.66 18.14 16.86
C PHE A 33 -5.72 17.49 15.88
N GLY A 34 -6.05 17.32 14.62
CA GLY A 34 -5.22 16.68 13.63
C GLY A 34 -4.78 15.26 14.02
N VAL A 35 -4.31 14.51 13.06
CA VAL A 35 -3.70 13.19 13.26
C VAL A 35 -2.19 13.37 13.37
N THR A 36 -1.60 12.87 14.47
CA THR A 36 -0.14 12.88 14.68
C THR A 36 0.37 11.46 14.73
N PHE A 37 1.38 11.15 13.94
CA PHE A 37 1.99 9.83 13.83
C PHE A 37 3.49 9.95 13.57
N VAL A 38 4.21 8.83 13.68
CA VAL A 38 5.63 8.73 13.30
C VAL A 38 5.69 8.04 11.95
N ASP A 39 6.30 8.66 10.95
CA ASP A 39 6.47 8.05 9.62
C ASP A 39 7.69 7.10 9.59
N ASP A 40 7.88 6.40 8.46
CA ASP A 40 8.95 5.41 8.34
C ASP A 40 10.37 5.99 8.20
N LEU A 41 10.50 7.32 8.18
CA LEU A 41 11.76 8.02 8.40
C LEU A 41 11.99 8.35 9.89
N GLY A 42 11.08 7.93 10.79
CA GLY A 42 11.16 8.19 12.23
C GLY A 42 10.79 9.63 12.62
N ARG A 43 10.10 10.38 11.73
CA ARG A 43 9.72 11.77 11.99
C ARG A 43 8.29 11.85 12.50
N THR A 44 8.06 12.73 13.46
CA THR A 44 6.70 13.06 13.89
C THR A 44 6.05 13.99 12.89
N VAL A 45 4.97 13.52 12.25
CA VAL A 45 4.18 14.27 11.27
C VAL A 45 2.81 14.54 11.87
N THR A 46 2.35 15.79 11.78
CA THR A 46 1.00 16.18 12.18
C THR A 46 0.25 16.74 10.96
N VAL A 47 -0.88 16.15 10.64
CA VAL A 47 -1.72 16.53 9.51
C VAL A 47 -3.10 16.94 10.04
N ARG A 48 -3.63 18.05 9.55
CA ARG A 48 -4.92 18.59 9.99
C ARG A 48 -5.85 18.77 8.81
N ASP A 49 -6.92 17.97 8.79
CA ASP A 49 -8.03 18.06 7.80
C ASP A 49 -7.55 18.28 6.35
N PRO A 50 -6.74 17.38 5.79
CA PRO A 50 -6.13 17.59 4.48
C PRO A 50 -7.19 17.52 3.38
N GLN A 51 -7.27 18.59 2.57
CA GLN A 51 -8.22 18.73 1.47
C GLN A 51 -7.57 18.54 0.10
N ARG A 52 -6.26 18.73 0.01
CA ARG A 52 -5.49 18.74 -1.23
C ARG A 52 -4.30 17.77 -1.12
N VAL A 53 -4.58 16.48 -1.26
CA VAL A 53 -3.58 15.44 -1.04
C VAL A 53 -2.91 15.03 -2.33
N ALA A 54 -1.58 15.09 -2.35
CA ALA A 54 -0.75 14.54 -3.42
C ALA A 54 -0.11 13.23 -2.97
N CYS A 55 -0.13 12.21 -3.84
CA CYS A 55 0.49 10.92 -3.60
C CYS A 55 1.58 10.69 -4.65
N LEU A 56 2.83 10.49 -4.22
CA LEU A 56 3.96 10.37 -5.16
C LEU A 56 4.10 8.98 -5.80
N LEU A 57 3.16 8.07 -5.53
CA LEU A 57 3.00 6.76 -6.16
C LEU A 57 1.52 6.44 -6.35
N GLY A 58 1.16 5.77 -7.45
CA GLY A 58 -0.19 5.30 -7.72
C GLY A 58 -0.71 4.31 -6.68
N SER A 59 0.18 3.50 -6.09
CA SER A 59 -0.19 2.61 -4.98
C SER A 59 -0.68 3.37 -3.75
N PHE A 60 -0.04 4.48 -3.40
CA PHE A 60 -0.45 5.31 -2.27
C PHE A 60 -1.69 6.16 -2.60
N ALA A 61 -1.82 6.61 -3.86
CA ALA A 61 -3.04 7.23 -4.37
C ALA A 61 -4.24 6.30 -4.21
N GLN A 62 -4.07 5.01 -4.50
CA GLN A 62 -5.11 4.02 -4.29
C GLN A 62 -5.48 3.87 -2.81
N VAL A 63 -4.49 3.80 -1.89
CA VAL A 63 -4.77 3.69 -0.45
C VAL A 63 -5.54 4.92 0.05
N TRP A 64 -5.13 6.12 -0.39
CA TRP A 64 -5.85 7.36 -0.05
C TRP A 64 -7.31 7.34 -0.56
N GLN A 65 -7.55 6.88 -1.79
CA GLN A 65 -8.91 6.70 -2.32
C GLN A 65 -9.71 5.63 -1.56
N LEU A 66 -9.09 4.48 -1.24
CA LEU A 66 -9.72 3.43 -0.43
C LEU A 66 -10.15 3.98 0.94
N ALA A 67 -9.34 4.85 1.53
CA ALA A 67 -9.67 5.54 2.77
C ALA A 67 -10.75 6.62 2.61
N GLY A 68 -11.25 6.89 1.41
CA GLY A 68 -12.31 7.86 1.12
C GLY A 68 -11.81 9.26 0.78
N GLY A 69 -10.50 9.45 0.59
CA GLY A 69 -9.90 10.72 0.20
C GLY A 69 -9.89 10.94 -1.31
N GLN A 70 -9.69 12.20 -1.73
CA GLN A 70 -9.49 12.58 -3.13
C GLN A 70 -8.02 12.92 -3.38
N VAL A 71 -7.49 12.48 -4.51
CA VAL A 71 -6.11 12.73 -4.94
C VAL A 71 -6.11 13.88 -5.94
N ILE A 72 -5.30 14.92 -5.69
CA ILE A 72 -5.18 16.06 -6.60
C ILE A 72 -3.96 15.98 -7.53
N ALA A 73 -2.95 15.21 -7.16
CA ALA A 73 -1.75 15.01 -7.96
C ALA A 73 -1.10 13.65 -7.63
N THR A 74 -0.64 12.93 -8.64
CA THR A 74 0.04 11.64 -8.45
C THR A 74 0.91 11.28 -9.66
N ALA A 75 1.74 10.24 -9.52
CA ALA A 75 2.53 9.67 -10.61
C ALA A 75 1.65 8.96 -11.65
N ASP A 76 2.18 8.78 -12.85
CA ASP A 76 1.49 8.16 -14.00
C ASP A 76 1.05 6.72 -13.76
N ASP A 77 1.77 5.97 -12.91
CA ASP A 77 1.43 4.60 -12.52
C ASP A 77 0.02 4.49 -11.89
N ALA A 78 -0.53 5.58 -11.35
CA ALA A 78 -1.89 5.61 -10.85
C ALA A 78 -2.92 5.23 -11.92
N TRP A 79 -2.72 5.69 -13.15
CA TRP A 79 -3.57 5.36 -14.30
C TRP A 79 -3.10 4.09 -14.99
N GLU A 80 -1.80 3.94 -15.23
CA GLU A 80 -1.22 2.88 -16.05
C GLU A 80 -1.23 1.51 -15.34
N ASP A 81 -0.75 1.45 -14.10
CA ASP A 81 -0.64 0.21 -13.33
C ASP A 81 -1.84 -0.04 -12.40
N PHE A 82 -2.44 1.03 -11.86
CA PHE A 82 -3.52 0.92 -10.87
C PHE A 82 -4.91 1.16 -11.46
N GLY A 83 -5.03 1.75 -12.66
CA GLY A 83 -6.29 2.01 -13.34
C GLY A 83 -7.23 2.89 -12.50
N LEU A 84 -6.69 3.87 -11.76
CA LEU A 84 -7.49 4.69 -10.87
C LEU A 84 -8.35 5.67 -11.65
N GLU A 85 -9.60 5.76 -11.25
CA GLU A 85 -10.49 6.84 -11.66
C GLU A 85 -10.23 8.05 -10.77
N LEU A 86 -9.52 9.04 -11.30
CA LEU A 86 -9.18 10.29 -10.61
C LEU A 86 -9.99 11.46 -11.16
N PRO A 87 -10.14 12.57 -10.40
CA PRO A 87 -10.74 13.80 -10.91
C PRO A 87 -10.09 14.25 -12.23
N GLU A 88 -10.87 14.85 -13.14
CA GLU A 88 -10.36 15.32 -14.45
C GLU A 88 -9.25 16.36 -14.32
N ASP A 89 -9.22 17.11 -13.22
CA ASP A 89 -8.21 18.10 -12.90
C ASP A 89 -7.04 17.56 -12.06
N ALA A 90 -7.01 16.25 -11.80
CA ALA A 90 -5.88 15.60 -11.10
C ALA A 90 -4.60 15.72 -11.94
N VAL A 91 -3.55 16.25 -11.33
CA VAL A 91 -2.28 16.52 -11.98
C VAL A 91 -1.44 15.25 -12.10
N ASN A 92 -1.10 14.87 -13.33
CA ASN A 92 -0.12 13.83 -13.59
C ASN A 92 1.30 14.41 -13.38
N LEU A 93 2.02 13.88 -12.39
CA LEU A 93 3.37 14.32 -12.03
C LEU A 93 4.46 13.72 -12.91
N GLY A 94 4.11 12.80 -13.84
CA GLY A 94 5.05 12.02 -14.64
C GLY A 94 5.43 10.69 -14.00
N GLY A 95 6.41 10.01 -14.60
CA GLY A 95 6.86 8.68 -14.14
C GLY A 95 7.45 8.69 -12.74
N THR A 96 7.24 7.60 -12.00
CA THR A 96 7.71 7.44 -10.59
C THR A 96 9.22 7.69 -10.41
N LYS A 97 10.01 7.56 -11.48
CA LYS A 97 11.46 7.84 -11.48
C LYS A 97 11.82 9.27 -11.87
N HIS A 98 10.86 10.04 -12.37
CA HIS A 98 11.05 11.38 -12.93
C HIS A 98 9.86 12.29 -12.65
N LEU A 99 9.45 12.37 -11.38
CA LEU A 99 8.36 13.23 -10.94
C LEU A 99 8.71 14.71 -11.12
N SER A 100 7.75 15.50 -11.60
CA SER A 100 7.89 16.95 -11.70
C SER A 100 7.58 17.64 -10.38
N LEU A 101 8.61 18.12 -9.69
CA LEU A 101 8.44 18.94 -8.48
C LEU A 101 7.68 20.24 -8.77
N GLU A 102 7.87 20.85 -9.94
CA GLU A 102 7.17 22.06 -10.34
C GLU A 102 5.66 21.81 -10.42
N LEU A 103 5.22 20.74 -11.09
CA LEU A 103 3.80 20.36 -11.16
C LEU A 103 3.24 20.04 -9.78
N LEU A 104 4.00 19.33 -8.94
CA LEU A 104 3.59 19.02 -7.57
C LEU A 104 3.32 20.29 -6.75
N LEU A 105 4.25 21.25 -6.76
CA LEU A 105 4.09 22.50 -6.01
C LEU A 105 3.00 23.39 -6.62
N SER A 106 2.87 23.40 -7.96
CA SER A 106 1.80 24.15 -8.66
C SER A 106 0.41 23.60 -8.34
N ALA A 107 0.28 22.32 -8.03
CA ALA A 107 -0.97 21.71 -7.56
C ALA A 107 -1.36 22.16 -6.15
N GLN A 108 -0.49 22.84 -5.41
CA GLN A 108 -0.73 23.39 -4.07
C GLN A 108 -1.29 22.33 -3.09
N PRO A 109 -0.60 21.20 -2.87
CA PRO A 109 -1.03 20.23 -1.89
C PRO A 109 -0.93 20.79 -0.46
N ASP A 110 -1.80 20.34 0.42
CA ASP A 110 -1.75 20.59 1.86
C ASP A 110 -1.26 19.38 2.65
N PHE A 111 -1.12 18.22 1.99
CA PHE A 111 -0.46 17.02 2.49
C PHE A 111 0.13 16.20 1.33
N ILE A 112 1.30 15.61 1.56
CA ILE A 112 2.00 14.77 0.57
C ILE A 112 2.29 13.41 1.18
N ILE A 113 1.94 12.35 0.45
CA ILE A 113 2.26 10.95 0.79
C ILE A 113 3.36 10.47 -0.15
N ALA A 114 4.52 10.12 0.41
CA ALA A 114 5.74 9.75 -0.31
C ALA A 114 6.26 8.39 0.13
N SER A 115 7.21 7.81 -0.63
CA SER A 115 7.82 6.50 -0.36
C SER A 115 9.28 6.63 0.06
N THR A 116 9.70 5.87 1.06
CA THR A 116 11.12 5.70 1.44
C THR A 116 11.90 4.88 0.40
N ASN A 117 11.22 4.05 -0.40
CA ASN A 117 11.81 3.10 -1.35
C ASN A 117 11.88 3.60 -2.79
N THR A 118 11.34 4.78 -3.07
CA THR A 118 11.42 5.40 -4.39
C THR A 118 12.49 6.47 -4.37
N ARG A 119 13.61 6.21 -5.05
CA ARG A 119 14.78 7.10 -5.05
C ARG A 119 14.41 8.56 -5.28
N GLN A 120 13.57 8.84 -6.27
CA GLN A 120 13.11 10.20 -6.59
C GLN A 120 12.39 10.86 -5.40
N ASN A 121 11.56 10.11 -4.65
CA ASN A 121 10.85 10.65 -3.48
C ASN A 121 11.84 11.05 -2.38
N VAL A 122 12.87 10.22 -2.15
CA VAL A 122 13.93 10.51 -1.17
C VAL A 122 14.79 11.70 -1.59
N GLU A 123 15.15 11.80 -2.88
CA GLU A 123 15.91 12.94 -3.41
C GLU A 123 15.15 14.27 -3.30
N MET A 124 13.83 14.24 -3.31
CA MET A 124 12.98 15.45 -3.14
C MET A 124 12.75 15.85 -1.68
N GLN A 125 13.12 15.01 -0.71
CA GLN A 125 12.78 15.17 0.71
C GLN A 125 13.14 16.56 1.25
N GLU A 126 14.41 16.96 1.15
CA GLU A 126 14.89 18.25 1.68
C GLU A 126 14.13 19.44 1.10
N THR A 127 13.83 19.39 -0.21
CA THR A 127 13.08 20.43 -0.89
C THR A 127 11.63 20.47 -0.40
N LEU A 128 10.96 19.32 -0.29
CA LEU A 128 9.58 19.24 0.19
C LEU A 128 9.45 19.73 1.65
N GLU A 129 10.36 19.31 2.52
CA GLU A 129 10.40 19.78 3.91
C GLU A 129 10.55 21.32 4.01
N SER A 130 11.35 21.93 3.11
CA SER A 130 11.53 23.39 3.10
C SER A 130 10.27 24.16 2.73
N THR A 131 9.27 23.53 2.11
CA THR A 131 7.99 24.18 1.75
C THR A 131 7.07 24.41 2.95
N GLY A 132 7.28 23.70 4.06
CA GLY A 132 6.39 23.71 5.21
C GLY A 132 5.10 22.90 5.01
N ILE A 133 4.92 22.23 3.86
CA ILE A 133 3.80 21.31 3.62
C ILE A 133 4.09 20.01 4.41
N PRO A 134 3.12 19.49 5.19
CA PRO A 134 3.27 18.17 5.80
C PRO A 134 3.56 17.10 4.75
N VAL A 135 4.66 16.37 4.91
CA VAL A 135 5.04 15.24 4.05
C VAL A 135 5.27 14.02 4.93
N ALA A 136 4.61 12.92 4.62
CA ALA A 136 4.84 11.64 5.30
C ALA A 136 5.42 10.61 4.32
N TYR A 137 6.44 9.89 4.79
CA TYR A 137 7.12 8.86 4.02
C TYR A 137 6.77 7.48 4.56
N PHE A 138 6.34 6.60 3.66
CA PHE A 138 5.94 5.24 4.02
C PHE A 138 6.76 4.21 3.27
N ASP A 139 6.98 3.09 3.97
CA ASP A 139 7.57 1.88 3.45
C ASP A 139 6.54 0.75 3.53
N VAL A 140 6.17 0.16 2.41
CA VAL A 140 5.15 -0.89 2.39
C VAL A 140 5.71 -2.11 1.66
N PHE A 141 6.09 -3.13 2.42
CA PHE A 141 6.60 -4.41 1.93
C PHE A 141 5.77 -5.61 2.36
N ASP A 142 4.96 -5.46 3.42
CA ASP A 142 4.07 -6.48 3.91
C ASP A 142 2.67 -5.93 4.20
N PHE A 143 1.81 -6.79 4.74
CA PHE A 143 0.43 -6.42 5.02
C PHE A 143 0.31 -5.50 6.25
N GLU A 144 1.19 -5.61 7.23
CA GLU A 144 1.18 -4.76 8.43
C GLU A 144 1.52 -3.31 8.07
N ASP A 145 2.49 -3.11 7.20
CA ASP A 145 2.84 -1.79 6.65
C ASP A 145 1.65 -1.16 5.90
N TYR A 146 0.95 -1.97 5.09
CA TYR A 146 -0.26 -1.51 4.40
C TYR A 146 -1.37 -1.12 5.39
N LEU A 147 -1.60 -1.93 6.43
CA LEU A 147 -2.59 -1.61 7.46
C LEU A 147 -2.24 -0.32 8.19
N TRP A 148 -0.98 -0.10 8.48
CA TRP A 148 -0.50 1.13 9.12
C TRP A 148 -0.81 2.36 8.27
N LEU A 149 -0.44 2.34 6.99
CA LEU A 149 -0.75 3.42 6.05
C LEU A 149 -2.27 3.64 5.92
N LEU A 150 -3.05 2.56 5.74
CA LEU A 150 -4.50 2.64 5.62
C LEU A 150 -5.14 3.21 6.90
N ASN A 151 -4.65 2.82 8.08
CA ASN A 151 -5.15 3.34 9.35
C ASN A 151 -4.95 4.85 9.45
N ILE A 152 -3.76 5.37 9.14
CA ILE A 152 -3.48 6.80 9.12
C ILE A 152 -4.40 7.52 8.12
N CYS A 153 -4.54 6.98 6.90
CA CYS A 153 -5.42 7.57 5.89
C CYS A 153 -6.88 7.60 6.34
N THR A 154 -7.38 6.54 6.99
CA THR A 154 -8.77 6.50 7.49
C THR A 154 -8.98 7.36 8.74
N ASP A 155 -7.93 7.59 9.56
CA ASP A 155 -7.97 8.57 10.63
C ASP A 155 -8.10 10.00 10.08
N LEU A 156 -7.32 10.34 9.05
CA LEU A 156 -7.34 11.65 8.40
C LEU A 156 -8.66 11.94 7.68
N THR A 157 -9.28 10.94 7.07
CA THR A 157 -10.57 11.09 6.38
C THR A 157 -11.78 10.89 7.28
N GLY A 158 -11.58 10.43 8.54
CA GLY A 158 -12.66 10.08 9.47
C GLY A 158 -13.46 8.84 9.05
N ARG A 159 -12.96 8.02 8.11
CA ARG A 159 -13.68 6.91 7.49
C ARG A 159 -13.21 5.55 8.03
N LYS A 160 -13.44 5.30 9.32
CA LYS A 160 -13.10 4.01 9.95
C LYS A 160 -13.86 2.81 9.36
N ASP A 161 -15.04 3.02 8.78
CA ASP A 161 -15.76 2.01 8.00
C ASP A 161 -14.90 1.47 6.81
N ARG A 162 -14.03 2.31 6.25
CA ARG A 162 -13.11 1.92 5.18
C ARG A 162 -11.95 1.07 5.69
N TYR A 163 -11.46 1.37 6.90
CA TYR A 163 -10.46 0.50 7.54
C TYR A 163 -11.03 -0.90 7.81
N GLU A 164 -12.26 -0.99 8.29
CA GLU A 164 -12.92 -2.29 8.46
C GLU A 164 -13.04 -3.06 7.14
N THR A 165 -13.41 -2.36 6.05
CA THR A 165 -13.62 -3.00 4.74
C THR A 165 -12.32 -3.41 4.07
N TYR A 166 -11.31 -2.54 4.06
CA TYR A 166 -10.09 -2.72 3.26
C TYR A 166 -8.86 -3.13 4.10
N GLY A 167 -8.98 -3.08 5.41
CA GLY A 167 -7.99 -3.56 6.37
C GLY A 167 -8.45 -4.84 7.04
N THR A 168 -9.35 -4.75 8.03
CA THR A 168 -9.76 -5.88 8.89
C THR A 168 -10.34 -7.06 8.09
N ALA A 169 -11.18 -6.79 7.08
CA ALA A 169 -11.75 -7.88 6.27
C ALA A 169 -10.64 -8.60 5.46
N VAL A 170 -9.69 -7.84 4.89
CA VAL A 170 -8.56 -8.41 4.15
C VAL A 170 -7.61 -9.18 5.08
N GLU A 171 -7.38 -8.69 6.30
CA GLU A 171 -6.63 -9.41 7.33
C GLU A 171 -7.25 -10.79 7.62
N GLN A 172 -8.57 -10.85 7.75
CA GLN A 172 -9.27 -12.11 7.97
C GLN A 172 -9.12 -13.08 6.78
N GLU A 173 -9.13 -12.58 5.54
CA GLU A 173 -8.84 -13.39 4.34
C GLU A 173 -7.44 -14.01 4.44
N ILE A 174 -6.42 -13.19 4.76
CA ILE A 174 -5.03 -13.62 4.90
C ILE A 174 -4.90 -14.67 6.01
N LEU A 175 -5.47 -14.43 7.19
CA LEU A 175 -5.42 -15.37 8.32
C LEU A 175 -6.03 -16.73 7.97
N ASN A 176 -7.11 -16.73 7.18
CA ASN A 176 -7.72 -17.98 6.70
C ASN A 176 -6.78 -18.75 5.77
N VAL A 177 -6.07 -18.04 4.87
CA VAL A 177 -5.09 -18.68 3.95
C VAL A 177 -3.89 -19.21 4.73
N ILE A 178 -3.35 -18.45 5.69
CA ILE A 178 -2.26 -18.89 6.57
C ILE A 178 -2.67 -20.15 7.36
N ALA A 179 -3.90 -20.19 7.86
CA ALA A 179 -4.41 -21.38 8.56
C ALA A 179 -4.46 -22.61 7.65
N GLN A 180 -4.82 -22.45 6.36
CA GLN A 180 -4.77 -23.53 5.37
C GLN A 180 -3.34 -24.00 5.11
N SER A 181 -2.40 -23.06 4.92
CA SER A 181 -0.97 -23.38 4.78
C SER A 181 -0.42 -24.15 5.99
N GLN A 182 -0.79 -23.76 7.21
CA GLN A 182 -0.40 -24.48 8.42
C GLN A 182 -0.96 -25.90 8.48
N LEU A 183 -2.13 -26.17 7.92
CA LEU A 183 -2.67 -27.51 7.79
C LEU A 183 -1.87 -28.34 6.78
N ARG A 184 -1.55 -27.78 5.62
CA ARG A 184 -0.68 -28.41 4.61
C ARG A 184 0.68 -28.78 5.20
N LEU A 185 1.30 -27.89 5.98
CA LEU A 185 2.60 -28.10 6.60
C LEU A 185 2.64 -29.16 7.73
N LYS A 186 1.47 -29.61 8.23
CA LYS A 186 1.42 -30.77 9.14
C LYS A 186 1.64 -32.11 8.42
N GLU A 187 1.33 -32.13 7.13
CA GLU A 187 1.39 -33.35 6.30
C GLU A 187 2.58 -33.33 5.34
N GLN A 188 3.13 -32.15 5.05
CA GLN A 188 4.21 -31.94 4.08
C GLN A 188 5.34 -31.13 4.72
N SER A 189 6.56 -31.33 4.26
CA SER A 189 7.70 -30.49 4.64
C SER A 189 7.54 -29.07 4.08
N PRO A 190 8.09 -28.04 4.74
CA PRO A 190 8.14 -26.70 4.19
C PRO A 190 8.77 -26.68 2.80
N PRO A 191 8.10 -26.14 1.77
CA PRO A 191 8.63 -26.12 0.41
C PRO A 191 9.82 -25.16 0.31
N LYS A 192 10.88 -25.58 -0.37
CA LYS A 192 11.99 -24.70 -0.74
C LYS A 192 11.61 -23.90 -1.97
N VAL A 193 11.82 -22.61 -1.91
CA VAL A 193 11.46 -21.70 -3.00
C VAL A 193 12.66 -20.87 -3.46
N LEU A 194 12.71 -20.58 -4.76
CA LEU A 194 13.57 -19.58 -5.36
C LEU A 194 12.71 -18.42 -5.82
N PHE A 195 12.99 -17.23 -5.31
CA PHE A 195 12.30 -16.01 -5.76
C PHE A 195 13.23 -15.19 -6.65
N LEU A 196 12.78 -14.95 -7.89
CA LEU A 196 13.47 -14.17 -8.91
C LEU A 196 12.71 -12.89 -9.24
N ARG A 197 13.44 -11.80 -9.34
CA ARG A 197 12.96 -10.54 -9.92
C ARG A 197 13.61 -10.33 -11.26
N ALA A 198 12.83 -10.28 -12.34
CA ALA A 198 13.33 -10.27 -13.70
C ALA A 198 12.84 -9.06 -14.50
N SER A 199 13.71 -8.54 -15.35
CA SER A 199 13.42 -7.51 -16.35
C SER A 199 13.88 -7.98 -17.73
N ALA A 200 13.65 -7.19 -18.77
CA ALA A 200 14.13 -7.48 -20.13
C ALA A 200 15.68 -7.49 -20.28
N SER A 201 16.44 -7.21 -19.21
CA SER A 201 17.90 -7.11 -19.25
C SER A 201 18.62 -7.68 -18.03
N ALA A 202 17.89 -8.12 -17.00
CA ALA A 202 18.49 -8.62 -15.77
C ALA A 202 17.55 -9.56 -15.02
N VAL A 203 18.15 -10.54 -14.31
CA VAL A 203 17.49 -11.39 -13.32
C VAL A 203 18.24 -11.28 -12.01
N HIS A 204 17.52 -11.07 -10.92
CA HIS A 204 18.07 -11.00 -9.57
C HIS A 204 17.34 -11.97 -8.64
N VAL A 205 18.11 -12.68 -7.83
CA VAL A 205 17.54 -13.46 -6.72
C VAL A 205 17.10 -12.51 -5.61
N LYS A 206 16.00 -12.82 -4.95
CA LYS A 206 15.47 -12.09 -3.80
C LYS A 206 15.27 -13.02 -2.61
N ASN A 207 15.60 -12.52 -1.42
CA ASN A 207 15.26 -13.18 -0.17
C ASN A 207 13.80 -12.86 0.24
N SER A 208 13.41 -13.29 1.43
CA SER A 208 12.06 -13.09 1.96
C SER A 208 11.82 -11.70 2.56
N GLU A 209 12.83 -10.82 2.64
CA GLU A 209 12.72 -9.54 3.33
C GLU A 209 12.66 -8.35 2.37
N GLY A 210 11.87 -7.34 2.74
CA GLY A 210 11.76 -6.07 2.02
C GLY A 210 11.11 -6.19 0.63
N VAL A 211 10.33 -7.23 0.38
CA VAL A 211 9.65 -7.49 -0.90
C VAL A 211 8.33 -8.23 -0.70
N ILE A 212 7.30 -7.82 -1.42
CA ILE A 212 5.91 -8.29 -1.30
C ILE A 212 5.81 -9.82 -1.35
N LEU A 213 6.27 -10.44 -2.43
CA LEU A 213 6.16 -11.90 -2.58
C LEU A 213 6.99 -12.64 -1.53
N GLY A 214 8.14 -12.07 -1.12
CA GLY A 214 8.99 -12.66 -0.09
C GLY A 214 8.28 -12.77 1.25
N SER A 215 7.57 -11.73 1.70
CA SER A 215 6.79 -11.75 2.94
C SER A 215 5.66 -12.79 2.86
N ILE A 216 4.93 -12.85 1.75
CA ILE A 216 3.86 -13.84 1.54
C ILE A 216 4.41 -15.28 1.62
N LEU A 217 5.51 -15.57 0.92
CA LEU A 217 6.14 -16.92 0.95
C LEU A 217 6.60 -17.31 2.37
N LYS A 218 7.14 -16.34 3.11
CA LYS A 218 7.57 -16.54 4.51
C LYS A 218 6.38 -16.86 5.41
N ASP A 219 5.29 -16.11 5.31
CA ASP A 219 4.08 -16.31 6.12
C ASP A 219 3.36 -17.64 5.81
N LEU A 220 3.46 -18.10 4.56
CA LEU A 220 2.95 -19.40 4.13
C LEU A 220 3.92 -20.57 4.44
N GLY A 221 5.00 -20.30 5.19
CA GLY A 221 5.93 -21.27 5.71
C GLY A 221 6.90 -21.86 4.68
N CYS A 222 7.17 -21.14 3.59
CA CYS A 222 8.20 -21.52 2.63
C CYS A 222 9.62 -21.26 3.16
N ILE A 223 10.59 -21.99 2.66
CA ILE A 223 12.02 -21.76 2.89
C ILE A 223 12.61 -21.16 1.62
N ASN A 224 12.82 -19.84 1.61
CA ASN A 224 13.51 -19.21 0.49
C ASN A 224 15.01 -19.53 0.57
N ILE A 225 15.56 -20.15 -0.50
CA ILE A 225 16.95 -20.59 -0.52
C ILE A 225 17.96 -19.44 -0.38
N ALA A 226 17.55 -18.22 -0.73
CA ALA A 226 18.38 -17.03 -0.61
C ALA A 226 18.39 -16.43 0.81
N ASP A 227 17.52 -16.85 1.73
CA ASP A 227 17.53 -16.35 3.11
C ASP A 227 18.77 -16.83 3.89
N SER A 228 19.33 -17.99 3.52
CA SER A 228 20.53 -18.57 4.13
C SER A 228 21.79 -18.43 3.28
N ASP A 229 21.71 -17.93 2.05
CA ASP A 229 22.82 -17.77 1.14
C ASP A 229 22.91 -16.34 0.54
N ALA A 230 23.58 -15.45 1.25
CA ALA A 230 23.78 -14.07 0.83
C ALA A 230 24.51 -13.96 -0.53
N THR A 231 25.29 -14.98 -0.93
CA THR A 231 26.02 -14.92 -2.21
C THR A 231 25.08 -15.03 -3.40
N LEU A 232 23.90 -15.67 -3.25
CA LEU A 232 22.86 -15.71 -4.27
C LEU A 232 22.24 -14.33 -4.53
N LEU A 233 22.22 -13.46 -3.51
CA LEU A 233 21.70 -12.09 -3.64
C LEU A 233 22.65 -11.19 -4.42
N GLU A 234 23.95 -11.45 -4.34
CA GLU A 234 24.97 -10.69 -5.05
C GLU A 234 25.12 -11.16 -6.49
N ASN A 235 25.15 -12.49 -6.68
CA ASN A 235 25.36 -13.11 -7.99
C ASN A 235 24.47 -14.33 -8.15
N LEU A 236 23.66 -14.37 -9.19
CA LEU A 236 22.91 -15.55 -9.56
C LEU A 236 23.87 -16.66 -9.98
N SER A 237 23.94 -17.74 -9.17
CA SER A 237 24.75 -18.92 -9.47
C SER A 237 23.86 -20.14 -9.68
N ILE A 238 23.87 -20.70 -10.88
CA ILE A 238 23.11 -21.91 -11.23
C ILE A 238 23.57 -23.11 -10.42
N GLU A 239 24.88 -23.21 -10.14
CA GLU A 239 25.42 -24.31 -9.34
C GLU A 239 24.86 -24.32 -7.93
N ARG A 240 24.77 -23.15 -7.28
CA ARG A 240 24.17 -23.03 -5.94
C ARG A 240 22.65 -23.28 -5.95
N ILE A 241 21.97 -22.83 -6.99
CA ILE A 241 20.53 -23.11 -7.16
C ILE A 241 20.31 -24.61 -7.32
N LEU A 242 21.19 -25.33 -8.08
CA LEU A 242 21.14 -26.79 -8.21
C LEU A 242 21.43 -27.50 -6.89
N GLU A 243 22.39 -27.02 -6.11
CA GLU A 243 22.72 -27.60 -4.80
C GLU A 243 21.56 -27.47 -3.80
N ALA A 244 20.89 -26.30 -3.81
CA ALA A 244 19.72 -26.06 -2.96
C ALA A 244 18.48 -26.80 -3.44
N ASP A 245 18.35 -27.03 -4.74
CA ASP A 245 17.26 -27.69 -5.47
C ASP A 245 15.86 -27.27 -4.98
N PRO A 246 15.38 -26.08 -5.38
CA PRO A 246 14.08 -25.57 -4.96
C PRO A 246 12.93 -26.40 -5.55
N ASP A 247 11.84 -26.54 -4.76
CA ASP A 247 10.59 -27.18 -5.17
C ASP A 247 9.74 -26.28 -6.09
N PHE A 248 9.86 -24.94 -5.90
CA PHE A 248 9.15 -23.92 -6.68
C PHE A 248 10.09 -22.77 -7.05
N ILE A 249 9.84 -22.19 -8.24
CA ILE A 249 10.49 -20.96 -8.70
C ILE A 249 9.42 -19.94 -9.02
N PHE A 250 9.50 -18.81 -8.36
CA PHE A 250 8.61 -17.66 -8.59
C PHE A 250 9.37 -16.55 -9.29
N VAL A 251 8.82 -16.05 -10.41
CA VAL A 251 9.42 -14.97 -11.19
C VAL A 251 8.49 -13.77 -11.18
N VAL A 252 8.90 -12.67 -10.57
CA VAL A 252 8.17 -11.39 -10.59
C VAL A 252 8.79 -10.46 -11.60
N GLN A 253 7.95 -9.94 -12.50
CA GLN A 253 8.37 -8.97 -13.51
C GLN A 253 8.72 -7.62 -12.87
N GLN A 254 9.82 -7.02 -13.33
CA GLN A 254 10.22 -5.64 -13.07
C GLN A 254 10.18 -4.82 -14.36
N GLY A 255 9.51 -3.65 -14.32
CA GLY A 255 9.29 -2.81 -15.50
C GLY A 255 8.11 -3.29 -16.36
N ASP A 256 7.92 -2.69 -17.53
CA ASP A 256 6.67 -2.80 -18.31
C ASP A 256 6.80 -3.70 -19.55
N ASN A 257 8.01 -4.20 -19.83
CA ASN A 257 8.26 -5.10 -20.97
C ASN A 257 8.13 -6.58 -20.57
N ALA A 258 6.90 -7.09 -20.51
CA ALA A 258 6.62 -8.47 -20.12
C ALA A 258 7.22 -9.50 -21.10
N GLU A 259 7.08 -9.26 -22.39
CA GLU A 259 7.62 -10.16 -23.45
C GLU A 259 9.13 -10.20 -23.40
N GLY A 260 9.79 -9.03 -23.29
CA GLY A 260 11.24 -8.95 -23.15
C GLY A 260 11.73 -9.61 -21.86
N THR A 261 10.99 -9.51 -20.76
CA THR A 261 11.32 -10.18 -19.49
C THR A 261 11.27 -11.69 -19.63
N LYS A 262 10.22 -12.25 -20.22
CA LYS A 262 10.10 -13.69 -20.47
C LYS A 262 11.20 -14.18 -21.40
N ALA A 263 11.47 -13.45 -22.51
CA ALA A 263 12.53 -13.80 -23.43
C ALA A 263 13.90 -13.82 -22.75
N TYR A 264 14.18 -12.84 -21.88
CA TYR A 264 15.44 -12.79 -21.15
C TYR A 264 15.58 -13.92 -20.14
N VAL A 265 14.53 -14.25 -19.37
CA VAL A 265 14.51 -15.39 -18.44
C VAL A 265 14.76 -16.69 -19.20
N HIS A 266 14.05 -16.89 -20.33
CA HIS A 266 14.25 -18.06 -21.17
C HIS A 266 15.71 -18.17 -21.62
N GLN A 267 16.27 -17.15 -22.26
CA GLN A 267 17.65 -17.16 -22.76
C GLN A 267 18.69 -17.33 -21.65
N PHE A 268 18.50 -16.65 -20.52
CA PHE A 268 19.52 -16.57 -19.47
C PHE A 268 19.51 -17.78 -18.53
N LEU A 269 18.31 -18.32 -18.23
CA LEU A 269 18.14 -19.42 -17.28
C LEU A 269 17.73 -20.73 -17.97
N GLU A 270 16.65 -20.72 -18.76
CA GLU A 270 16.03 -21.96 -19.25
C GLU A 270 16.87 -22.66 -20.32
N GLU A 271 17.66 -21.92 -21.13
CA GLU A 271 18.62 -22.51 -22.07
C GLU A 271 19.87 -23.08 -21.40
N HIS A 272 20.09 -22.82 -20.09
CA HIS A 272 21.24 -23.39 -19.39
C HIS A 272 21.03 -24.90 -19.15
N PRO A 273 21.98 -25.77 -19.55
CA PRO A 273 21.78 -27.22 -19.51
C PRO A 273 21.43 -27.78 -18.12
N ALA A 274 21.88 -27.13 -17.06
CA ALA A 274 21.61 -27.54 -15.68
C ALA A 274 20.21 -27.14 -15.19
N TRP A 275 19.55 -26.17 -15.84
CA TRP A 275 18.21 -25.72 -15.43
C TRP A 275 17.16 -26.82 -15.45
N SER A 276 17.18 -27.66 -16.50
CA SER A 276 16.29 -28.81 -16.65
C SER A 276 16.47 -29.90 -15.58
N GLN A 277 17.51 -29.82 -14.76
CA GLN A 277 17.79 -30.78 -13.68
C GLN A 277 17.07 -30.38 -12.39
N LEU A 278 16.64 -29.14 -12.22
CA LEU A 278 15.94 -28.66 -11.05
C LEU A 278 14.61 -29.38 -10.83
N THR A 279 14.28 -29.70 -9.57
CA THR A 279 13.01 -30.31 -9.17
C THR A 279 11.84 -29.43 -9.57
N ALA A 280 11.90 -28.11 -9.34
CA ALA A 280 10.86 -27.16 -9.76
C ALA A 280 10.59 -27.22 -11.27
N VAL A 281 11.62 -27.34 -12.11
CA VAL A 281 11.47 -27.38 -13.57
C VAL A 281 10.86 -28.69 -14.03
N LYS A 282 11.30 -29.82 -13.48
CA LYS A 282 10.76 -31.17 -13.79
C LYS A 282 9.28 -31.30 -13.43
N ASN A 283 8.85 -30.62 -12.36
CA ASN A 283 7.48 -30.66 -11.85
C ASN A 283 6.60 -29.54 -12.44
N ASN A 284 7.09 -28.71 -13.36
CA ASN A 284 6.42 -27.52 -13.91
C ASN A 284 6.05 -26.47 -12.86
N ASN A 285 6.84 -26.36 -11.79
CA ASN A 285 6.66 -25.42 -10.69
C ASN A 285 7.46 -24.13 -10.89
N VAL A 286 7.51 -23.61 -12.13
CA VAL A 286 8.09 -22.30 -12.48
C VAL A 286 6.95 -21.35 -12.81
N HIS A 287 6.71 -20.36 -11.95
CA HIS A 287 5.55 -19.49 -12.00
C HIS A 287 5.93 -18.04 -12.25
N PHE A 288 5.40 -17.46 -13.36
CA PHE A 288 5.47 -16.02 -13.61
C PHE A 288 4.31 -15.33 -12.92
N MET A 289 4.65 -14.49 -11.95
CA MET A 289 3.68 -13.83 -11.07
C MET A 289 3.24 -12.48 -11.62
N GLU A 290 1.96 -12.15 -11.42
CA GLU A 290 1.38 -10.86 -11.87
C GLU A 290 2.10 -9.66 -11.23
N LYS A 291 2.65 -8.75 -12.05
CA LYS A 291 3.35 -7.53 -11.60
C LYS A 291 2.53 -6.74 -10.59
N ARG A 292 1.22 -6.58 -10.85
CA ARG A 292 0.33 -5.75 -10.05
C ARG A 292 0.15 -6.25 -8.62
N LEU A 293 0.19 -7.57 -8.40
CA LEU A 293 0.02 -8.18 -7.07
C LEU A 293 1.35 -8.45 -6.36
N PHE A 294 2.41 -8.75 -7.11
CA PHE A 294 3.65 -9.28 -6.52
C PHE A 294 4.89 -8.40 -6.77
N GLY A 295 4.80 -7.49 -7.72
CA GLY A 295 5.86 -6.52 -8.04
C GLY A 295 5.58 -5.11 -7.57
N LEU A 296 4.28 -4.79 -7.43
CA LEU A 296 3.77 -3.53 -6.88
C LEU A 296 3.05 -3.83 -5.55
N LYS A 297 2.44 -2.80 -4.94
CA LYS A 297 1.71 -2.98 -3.68
C LYS A 297 0.29 -3.51 -3.94
N PRO A 298 -0.11 -4.68 -3.40
CA PRO A 298 -1.44 -5.27 -3.60
C PRO A 298 -2.59 -4.41 -3.07
N ASN A 299 -2.35 -3.66 -1.99
CA ASN A 299 -3.32 -2.87 -1.26
C ASN A 299 -4.51 -3.74 -0.78
N HIS A 300 -5.75 -3.41 -1.11
CA HIS A 300 -6.93 -4.20 -0.73
C HIS A 300 -6.97 -5.62 -1.35
N ARG A 301 -6.03 -5.97 -2.23
CA ARG A 301 -5.93 -7.29 -2.87
C ARG A 301 -4.89 -8.21 -2.19
N TRP A 302 -4.39 -7.86 -1.01
CA TRP A 302 -3.45 -8.71 -0.28
C TRP A 302 -4.01 -10.13 -0.05
N GLY A 303 -5.27 -10.27 0.38
CA GLY A 303 -5.92 -11.57 0.56
C GLY A 303 -5.88 -12.42 -0.71
N GLN A 304 -6.15 -11.81 -1.88
CA GLN A 304 -6.04 -12.47 -3.17
C GLN A 304 -4.60 -12.91 -3.49
N ALA A 305 -3.59 -12.08 -3.17
CA ALA A 305 -2.19 -12.42 -3.39
C ALA A 305 -1.78 -13.65 -2.57
N TYR A 306 -2.16 -13.71 -1.28
CA TYR A 306 -1.94 -14.89 -0.45
C TYR A 306 -2.63 -16.14 -1.00
N ALA A 307 -3.90 -16.02 -1.40
CA ALA A 307 -4.69 -17.14 -1.92
C ALA A 307 -4.06 -17.75 -3.19
N ILE A 308 -3.58 -16.91 -4.12
CA ILE A 308 -2.92 -17.37 -5.35
C ILE A 308 -1.64 -18.15 -5.01
N VAL A 309 -0.82 -17.66 -4.09
CA VAL A 309 0.43 -18.35 -3.72
C VAL A 309 0.13 -19.67 -3.04
N GLU A 310 -0.82 -19.72 -2.08
CA GLU A 310 -1.19 -20.97 -1.42
C GLU A 310 -1.82 -21.98 -2.39
N GLU A 311 -2.60 -21.54 -3.36
CA GLU A 311 -3.11 -22.41 -4.43
C GLU A 311 -1.98 -23.06 -5.23
N ILE A 312 -0.95 -22.28 -5.61
CA ILE A 312 0.23 -22.79 -6.30
C ILE A 312 0.96 -23.84 -5.43
N LEU A 313 1.21 -23.52 -4.16
CA LEU A 313 1.93 -24.39 -3.23
C LEU A 313 1.17 -25.68 -2.92
N SER A 314 -0.15 -25.65 -3.00
CA SER A 314 -1.01 -26.82 -2.73
C SER A 314 -1.16 -27.76 -3.91
N ASN A 315 -0.93 -27.28 -5.14
CA ASN A 315 -1.09 -28.06 -6.37
C ASN A 315 0.22 -28.60 -6.95
N GLY A 316 1.36 -28.20 -6.43
CA GLY A 316 2.71 -28.66 -6.85
C GLY A 316 3.31 -29.63 -5.85
#